data_a33bf8c51a495a9ecb60383a39171d9f
#
_entry.id   a33bf8c51a495a9ecb60383a39171d9f
#
_cell.length_a   1.000
_cell.length_b   1.000
_cell.length_c   1.000
_cell.angle_alpha   90.00
_cell.angle_beta   90.00
_cell.angle_gamma   90.00
#
_symmetry.space_group_name_H-M   'P 1'
#
loop_
_entity.id
_entity.type
_entity.pdbx_description
1 polymer ?
#
loop_
_entity_poly.entity_id
_entity_poly.type
_entity_poly.pdbx_seq_one_letter_code
_entity_poly.pdbx_strand_id
1 'polypeptide(L)'
;EMQRSLVGSEMCIRDSYKDVRPGGHILVDDGLVDLEVQDISGKDIVCKVINAGVIGDKKGVNVPGANLKMPFISKKDHDDLLFGIQEGFDFVAASFTRTANDIREVRKILKENGGEEIQIIAKIENQQGVDNIDEIIEAADGIMIARGDMGVEIPPEYVPVIQQKIIQKVYTAGKPVITATQMLDSMISHPRPTRAEATDVANAIFQGTSATMLSGETAAGKYPVQALQMMSRIAEHMEQNIDYNTIFKKTDRNENPDITNAIAHATCLTAIDLKASAILAVTKSGSTAHMMSKHRPGCLIGACTSSERVLRQLNLSWGVYPMLIKEEYSSEILCLRAIEAAQKHKLVKVGDTIVFAGGVPLGIPGRTNLIRVCTVE
;
A
#
# COMPACT_ATOMS: atom_id res chain seq x y z
N GLU A 1 13.65 29.37 -19.93
CA GLU A 1 12.59 28.57 -20.61
C GLU A 1 12.40 27.17 -20.02
N MET A 2 13.49 26.51 -19.60
CA MET A 2 13.41 25.19 -18.93
C MET A 2 12.60 25.20 -17.63
N GLN A 3 12.58 26.32 -16.91
CA GLN A 3 11.86 26.46 -15.62
C GLN A 3 10.33 26.34 -15.72
N ARG A 4 9.73 26.56 -16.89
CA ARG A 4 8.27 26.50 -17.08
C ARG A 4 7.75 25.13 -17.51
N SER A 5 8.64 24.21 -17.87
CA SER A 5 8.30 22.92 -18.49
C SER A 5 8.43 21.72 -17.56
N LEU A 6 9.04 21.88 -16.40
CA LEU A 6 9.29 20.76 -15.47
C LEU A 6 8.07 20.48 -14.58
N VAL A 7 7.77 19.21 -14.37
CA VAL A 7 6.76 18.76 -13.40
C VAL A 7 7.38 18.85 -12.02
N GLY A 8 6.97 19.82 -11.29
CA GLY A 8 7.41 20.14 -9.96
C GLY A 8 6.97 21.58 -9.70
N SER A 9 6.76 21.95 -8.46
CA SER A 9 6.41 23.33 -8.20
C SER A 9 7.55 24.22 -8.72
N GLU A 10 7.23 25.40 -9.27
CA GLU A 10 8.24 26.42 -9.60
C GLU A 10 9.18 26.69 -8.41
N MET A 11 8.72 26.39 -7.22
CA MET A 11 9.44 26.54 -5.95
C MET A 11 10.61 25.57 -5.84
N CYS A 12 10.46 24.30 -6.30
CA CYS A 12 11.54 23.31 -6.32
C CYS A 12 12.72 23.75 -7.18
N ILE A 13 12.40 24.31 -8.36
CA ILE A 13 13.45 24.74 -9.32
C ILE A 13 14.11 26.03 -8.88
N ARG A 14 13.35 26.96 -8.31
CA ARG A 14 13.87 28.28 -7.89
C ARG A 14 14.89 28.20 -6.76
N ASP A 15 14.76 27.25 -5.86
CA ASP A 15 15.57 27.14 -4.65
C ASP A 15 16.55 25.98 -4.68
N SER A 16 16.54 25.12 -5.71
CA SER A 16 17.42 23.95 -5.84
C SER A 16 18.91 24.28 -5.71
N TYR A 17 19.34 25.47 -6.12
CA TYR A 17 20.73 25.92 -5.95
C TYR A 17 21.18 25.96 -4.47
N LYS A 18 20.26 25.99 -3.52
CA LYS A 18 20.57 25.95 -2.07
C LYS A 18 20.80 24.54 -1.55
N ASP A 19 20.26 23.53 -2.26
CA ASP A 19 20.21 22.15 -1.79
C ASP A 19 21.17 21.24 -2.56
N VAL A 20 21.65 21.69 -3.74
CA VAL A 20 22.68 20.99 -4.54
C VAL A 20 24.10 21.41 -4.12
N ARG A 21 25.07 20.60 -4.49
CA ARG A 21 26.50 20.87 -4.25
C ARG A 21 27.34 20.36 -5.43
N PRO A 22 28.53 20.94 -5.69
CA PRO A 22 29.45 20.41 -6.69
C PRO A 22 29.74 18.93 -6.47
N GLY A 23 29.76 18.16 -7.57
CA GLY A 23 29.89 16.72 -7.57
C GLY A 23 28.57 15.97 -7.34
N GLY A 24 27.46 16.66 -7.04
CA GLY A 24 26.11 16.07 -7.01
C GLY A 24 25.52 15.92 -8.42
N HIS A 25 24.49 15.12 -8.53
CA HIS A 25 23.78 14.86 -9.79
C HIS A 25 22.38 15.48 -9.79
N ILE A 26 21.98 15.99 -10.94
CA ILE A 26 20.59 16.40 -11.22
C ILE A 26 20.10 15.51 -12.36
N LEU A 27 19.08 14.74 -12.08
CA LEU A 27 18.47 13.81 -13.01
C LEU A 27 17.18 14.39 -13.59
N VAL A 28 17.04 14.35 -14.91
CA VAL A 28 15.85 14.86 -15.62
C VAL A 28 15.20 13.73 -16.39
N ASP A 29 13.86 13.70 -16.42
CA ASP A 29 13.06 12.70 -17.12
C ASP A 29 13.41 11.27 -16.65
N ASP A 30 13.18 11.01 -15.35
CA ASP A 30 13.44 9.71 -14.71
C ASP A 30 14.89 9.21 -14.89
N GLY A 31 15.85 10.14 -14.93
CA GLY A 31 17.27 9.82 -15.07
C GLY A 31 17.74 9.61 -16.52
N LEU A 32 16.90 9.85 -17.52
CA LEU A 32 17.30 9.78 -18.93
C LEU A 32 18.35 10.83 -19.28
N VAL A 33 18.35 11.96 -18.59
CA VAL A 33 19.42 12.96 -18.70
C VAL A 33 20.06 13.14 -17.33
N ASP A 34 21.34 12.93 -17.24
CA ASP A 34 22.15 13.09 -16.03
C ASP A 34 23.09 14.28 -16.16
N LEU A 35 23.00 15.20 -15.20
CA LEU A 35 23.75 16.45 -15.13
C LEU A 35 24.58 16.45 -13.83
N GLU A 36 25.89 16.40 -13.95
CA GLU A 36 26.81 16.55 -12.81
C GLU A 36 27.01 18.05 -12.49
N VAL A 37 26.71 18.45 -11.26
CA VAL A 37 26.91 19.84 -10.79
C VAL A 37 28.40 20.14 -10.71
N GLN A 38 28.87 21.13 -11.45
CA GLN A 38 30.26 21.58 -11.48
C GLN A 38 30.47 22.78 -10.53
N ASP A 39 29.58 23.75 -10.60
CA ASP A 39 29.66 24.99 -9.83
C ASP A 39 28.27 25.60 -9.60
N ILE A 40 28.17 26.51 -8.62
CA ILE A 40 26.97 27.27 -8.31
C ILE A 40 27.32 28.75 -8.33
N SER A 41 26.83 29.48 -9.33
CA SER A 41 27.07 30.92 -9.49
C SER A 41 25.80 31.70 -9.20
N GLY A 42 25.68 32.23 -8.00
CA GLY A 42 24.46 32.91 -7.55
C GLY A 42 23.26 31.97 -7.46
N LYS A 43 22.32 32.06 -8.39
CA LYS A 43 21.16 31.15 -8.50
C LYS A 43 21.31 30.16 -9.65
N ASP A 44 22.35 30.27 -10.44
CA ASP A 44 22.59 29.41 -11.58
C ASP A 44 23.43 28.21 -11.16
N ILE A 45 23.01 27.01 -11.59
CA ILE A 45 23.71 25.76 -11.36
C ILE A 45 24.41 25.41 -12.68
N VAL A 46 25.72 25.39 -12.66
CA VAL A 46 26.53 25.01 -13.83
C VAL A 46 26.77 23.51 -13.79
N CYS A 47 26.28 22.82 -14.83
CA CYS A 47 26.33 21.37 -14.89
C CYS A 47 27.09 20.89 -16.13
N LYS A 48 27.76 19.74 -15.98
CA LYS A 48 28.29 18.94 -17.07
C LYS A 48 27.27 17.86 -17.43
N VAL A 49 26.91 17.77 -18.71
CA VAL A 49 26.05 16.69 -19.21
C VAL A 49 26.83 15.38 -19.22
N ILE A 50 26.37 14.39 -18.47
CA ILE A 50 27.01 13.07 -18.38
C ILE A 50 26.45 12.16 -19.48
N ASN A 51 25.13 12.12 -19.65
CA ASN A 51 24.51 11.42 -20.77
C ASN A 51 23.57 12.38 -21.52
N ALA A 52 23.67 12.34 -22.85
CA ALA A 52 22.85 13.16 -23.72
C ALA A 52 21.42 12.63 -23.80
N GLY A 53 20.48 13.56 -23.93
CA GLY A 53 19.06 13.23 -24.13
C GLY A 53 18.28 14.43 -24.65
N VAL A 54 17.04 14.20 -24.99
CA VAL A 54 16.09 15.26 -25.38
C VAL A 54 15.20 15.56 -24.16
N ILE A 55 15.22 16.79 -23.70
CA ILE A 55 14.36 17.24 -22.59
C ILE A 55 13.07 17.80 -23.17
N GLY A 56 11.97 17.11 -22.93
CA GLY A 56 10.63 17.60 -23.29
C GLY A 56 10.04 18.52 -22.22
N ASP A 57 8.84 19.06 -22.51
CA ASP A 57 8.10 19.87 -21.56
C ASP A 57 7.56 19.02 -20.39
N LYS A 58 7.44 19.66 -19.21
CA LYS A 58 6.83 19.08 -18.01
C LYS A 58 7.51 17.78 -17.52
N LYS A 59 8.84 17.72 -17.62
CA LYS A 59 9.62 16.58 -17.13
C LYS A 59 9.97 16.75 -15.65
N GLY A 60 10.00 15.62 -14.93
CA GLY A 60 10.44 15.57 -13.53
C GLY A 60 11.92 15.88 -13.40
N VAL A 61 12.30 16.43 -12.24
CA VAL A 61 13.69 16.66 -11.84
C VAL A 61 13.92 16.02 -10.48
N ASN A 62 14.91 15.13 -10.41
CA ASN A 62 15.35 14.49 -9.19
C ASN A 62 16.76 14.95 -8.83
N VAL A 63 17.02 15.06 -7.54
CA VAL A 63 18.34 15.42 -7.03
C VAL A 63 18.78 14.38 -5.99
N PRO A 64 19.35 13.27 -6.42
CA PRO A 64 19.70 12.16 -5.55
C PRO A 64 20.62 12.59 -4.40
N GLY A 65 20.26 12.19 -3.17
CA GLY A 65 21.03 12.51 -1.98
C GLY A 65 20.94 13.96 -1.49
N ALA A 66 20.14 14.82 -2.12
CA ALA A 66 19.86 16.16 -1.64
C ALA A 66 18.77 16.16 -0.56
N ASN A 67 19.00 16.93 0.49
CA ASN A 67 18.04 17.11 1.58
C ASN A 67 17.18 18.36 1.29
N LEU A 68 16.12 18.16 0.51
CA LEU A 68 15.25 19.26 0.06
C LEU A 68 14.47 19.87 1.22
N LYS A 69 14.65 21.17 1.46
CA LYS A 69 14.02 21.94 2.56
C LYS A 69 12.65 22.52 2.17
N MET A 70 11.96 21.90 1.24
CA MET A 70 10.65 22.35 0.79
C MET A 70 9.55 21.97 1.79
N PRO A 71 8.48 22.80 1.92
CA PRO A 71 7.23 22.36 2.53
C PRO A 71 6.73 21.08 1.87
N PHE A 72 6.23 20.15 2.68
CA PHE A 72 5.70 18.90 2.14
C PHE A 72 4.38 19.12 1.38
N ILE A 73 3.50 19.93 1.95
CA ILE A 73 2.20 20.27 1.36
C ILE A 73 2.27 21.65 0.70
N SER A 74 2.07 21.68 -0.61
CA SER A 74 1.86 22.92 -1.36
C SER A 74 0.42 23.44 -1.18
N LYS A 75 0.15 24.67 -1.60
CA LYS A 75 -1.22 25.21 -1.63
C LYS A 75 -2.15 24.34 -2.49
N LYS A 76 -1.65 23.85 -3.61
CA LYS A 76 -2.42 22.97 -4.50
C LYS A 76 -2.74 21.64 -3.82
N ASP A 77 -1.78 21.01 -3.16
CA ASP A 77 -1.99 19.75 -2.43
C ASP A 77 -3.03 19.93 -1.32
N HIS A 78 -2.99 21.06 -0.62
CA HIS A 78 -4.00 21.39 0.38
C HIS A 78 -5.39 21.50 -0.24
N ASP A 79 -5.55 22.22 -1.35
CA ASP A 79 -6.83 22.40 -2.04
C ASP A 79 -7.33 21.04 -2.60
N ASP A 80 -6.43 20.18 -3.13
CA ASP A 80 -6.74 18.84 -3.61
C ASP A 80 -7.16 17.90 -2.46
N LEU A 81 -6.58 18.03 -1.26
CA LEU A 81 -7.03 17.29 -0.07
C LEU A 81 -8.45 17.68 0.34
N LEU A 82 -8.77 18.99 0.34
CA LEU A 82 -10.12 19.46 0.64
C LEU A 82 -11.14 18.94 -0.38
N PHE A 83 -10.78 18.94 -1.66
CA PHE A 83 -11.59 18.35 -2.71
C PHE A 83 -11.82 16.86 -2.48
N GLY A 84 -10.78 16.10 -2.16
CA GLY A 84 -10.89 14.66 -1.87
C GLY A 84 -11.79 14.35 -0.67
N ILE A 85 -11.80 15.21 0.35
CA ILE A 85 -12.72 15.11 1.48
C ILE A 85 -14.18 15.31 1.02
N GLN A 86 -14.44 16.36 0.21
CA GLN A 86 -15.77 16.68 -0.31
C GLN A 86 -16.32 15.55 -1.20
N GLU A 87 -15.47 14.96 -2.03
CA GLU A 87 -15.82 13.83 -2.91
C GLU A 87 -15.86 12.47 -2.19
N GLY A 88 -15.54 12.43 -0.90
CA GLY A 88 -15.62 11.22 -0.08
C GLY A 88 -14.60 10.16 -0.43
N PHE A 89 -13.36 10.54 -0.76
CA PHE A 89 -12.28 9.60 -1.05
C PHE A 89 -11.99 8.70 0.16
N ASP A 90 -11.59 7.47 -0.10
CA ASP A 90 -11.27 6.48 0.92
C ASP A 90 -9.79 6.50 1.30
N PHE A 91 -8.92 6.92 0.37
CA PHE A 91 -7.47 6.94 0.52
C PHE A 91 -6.85 8.21 -0.06
N VAL A 92 -5.76 8.63 0.56
CA VAL A 92 -4.80 9.61 0.01
C VAL A 92 -3.45 8.93 -0.12
N ALA A 93 -2.86 8.96 -1.30
CA ALA A 93 -1.49 8.51 -1.54
C ALA A 93 -0.55 9.72 -1.49
N ALA A 94 0.25 9.82 -0.42
CA ALA A 94 1.16 10.92 -0.17
C ALA A 94 2.51 10.67 -0.84
N SER A 95 2.77 11.35 -1.98
CA SER A 95 4.02 11.20 -2.73
C SER A 95 5.20 11.85 -2.04
N PHE A 96 6.39 11.33 -2.30
CA PHE A 96 7.67 11.82 -1.78
C PHE A 96 7.72 11.98 -0.25
N THR A 97 7.06 11.09 0.48
CA THR A 97 7.11 11.05 1.94
C THR A 97 8.55 10.84 2.42
N ARG A 98 9.02 11.73 3.29
CA ARG A 98 10.39 11.74 3.81
C ARG A 98 10.44 11.37 5.30
N THR A 99 9.42 11.78 6.06
CA THR A 99 9.36 11.64 7.52
C THR A 99 7.94 11.38 8.00
N ALA A 100 7.80 10.90 9.24
CA ALA A 100 6.51 10.79 9.90
C ALA A 100 5.79 12.15 10.04
N ASN A 101 6.54 13.27 10.08
CA ASN A 101 5.93 14.58 10.17
C ASN A 101 5.15 14.97 8.91
N ASP A 102 5.64 14.55 7.74
CA ASP A 102 4.94 14.76 6.47
C ASP A 102 3.53 14.10 6.53
N ILE A 103 3.45 12.90 7.06
CA ILE A 103 2.17 12.17 7.24
C ILE A 103 1.28 12.83 8.28
N ARG A 104 1.87 13.31 9.39
CA ARG A 104 1.10 14.02 10.43
C ARG A 104 0.52 15.34 9.92
N GLU A 105 1.22 16.04 9.02
CA GLU A 105 0.72 17.25 8.36
C GLU A 105 -0.52 16.95 7.51
N VAL A 106 -0.49 15.91 6.66
CA VAL A 106 -1.65 15.45 5.90
C VAL A 106 -2.80 15.07 6.85
N ARG A 107 -2.50 14.25 7.88
CA ARG A 107 -3.48 13.82 8.88
C ARG A 107 -4.17 14.98 9.58
N LYS A 108 -3.41 16.02 9.91
CA LYS A 108 -3.94 17.23 10.53
C LYS A 108 -4.95 17.93 9.61
N ILE A 109 -4.60 18.14 8.34
CA ILE A 109 -5.51 18.76 7.35
C ILE A 109 -6.80 17.92 7.21
N LEU A 110 -6.68 16.61 7.06
CA LEU A 110 -7.83 15.71 6.96
C LEU A 110 -8.74 15.84 8.19
N LYS A 111 -8.16 15.78 9.39
CA LYS A 111 -8.90 15.85 10.66
C LYS A 111 -9.60 17.19 10.86
N GLU A 112 -8.94 18.30 10.57
CA GLU A 112 -9.49 19.65 10.71
C GLU A 112 -10.65 19.94 9.76
N ASN A 113 -10.78 19.13 8.68
CA ASN A 113 -11.79 19.32 7.64
C ASN A 113 -12.79 18.15 7.51
N GLY A 114 -12.88 17.26 8.53
CA GLY A 114 -13.87 16.18 8.56
C GLY A 114 -13.52 14.95 7.72
N GLY A 115 -12.25 14.79 7.36
CA GLY A 115 -11.72 13.65 6.59
C GLY A 115 -10.91 12.65 7.44
N GLU A 116 -11.13 12.57 8.76
CA GLU A 116 -10.37 11.72 9.68
C GLU A 116 -10.42 10.23 9.35
N GLU A 117 -11.47 9.78 8.66
CA GLU A 117 -11.62 8.38 8.23
C GLU A 117 -10.88 8.05 6.92
N ILE A 118 -10.32 9.04 6.22
CA ILE A 118 -9.53 8.84 5.02
C ILE A 118 -8.18 8.25 5.42
N GLN A 119 -7.83 7.12 4.83
CA GLN A 119 -6.54 6.45 5.09
C GLN A 119 -5.41 7.08 4.27
N ILE A 120 -4.23 7.20 4.88
CA ILE A 120 -3.05 7.76 4.24
C ILE A 120 -2.08 6.65 3.88
N ILE A 121 -1.79 6.50 2.59
CA ILE A 121 -0.77 5.60 2.05
C ILE A 121 0.49 6.44 1.78
N ALA A 122 1.53 6.24 2.59
CA ALA A 122 2.80 6.91 2.38
C ALA A 122 3.56 6.26 1.22
N LYS A 123 3.95 7.06 0.22
CA LYS A 123 4.75 6.57 -0.90
C LYS A 123 6.24 6.77 -0.59
N ILE A 124 6.99 5.66 -0.62
CA ILE A 124 8.43 5.65 -0.38
C ILE A 124 9.14 5.68 -1.74
N GLU A 125 9.76 6.81 -2.03
CA GLU A 125 10.28 7.18 -3.34
C GLU A 125 11.72 7.71 -3.29
N ASN A 126 12.28 7.91 -2.09
CA ASN A 126 13.60 8.50 -1.89
C ASN A 126 14.34 7.88 -0.71
N GLN A 127 15.66 8.15 -0.61
CA GLN A 127 16.51 7.60 0.44
C GLN A 127 16.06 8.03 1.84
N GLN A 128 15.63 9.28 2.02
CA GLN A 128 15.20 9.78 3.33
C GLN A 128 13.95 9.04 3.85
N GLY A 129 12.99 8.72 2.96
CA GLY A 129 11.82 7.90 3.30
C GLY A 129 12.20 6.46 3.67
N VAL A 130 13.23 5.89 3.01
CA VAL A 130 13.77 4.58 3.37
C VAL A 130 14.43 4.59 4.74
N ASP A 131 15.24 5.63 5.04
CA ASP A 131 15.94 5.75 6.31
C ASP A 131 14.98 5.94 7.49
N ASN A 132 13.87 6.65 7.26
CA ASN A 132 12.86 6.97 8.27
C ASN A 132 11.64 6.01 8.22
N ILE A 133 11.77 4.86 7.57
CA ILE A 133 10.65 3.96 7.28
C ILE A 133 9.87 3.53 8.53
N ASP A 134 10.54 3.30 9.65
CA ASP A 134 9.89 2.81 10.86
C ASP A 134 8.91 3.84 11.44
N GLU A 135 9.33 5.11 11.56
CA GLU A 135 8.47 6.19 12.03
C GLU A 135 7.33 6.52 11.02
N ILE A 136 7.59 6.37 9.71
CA ILE A 136 6.58 6.56 8.68
C ILE A 136 5.52 5.47 8.77
N ILE A 137 5.92 4.21 8.98
CA ILE A 137 4.98 3.08 9.17
C ILE A 137 4.08 3.34 10.38
N GLU A 138 4.60 3.89 11.46
CA GLU A 138 3.78 4.22 12.64
C GLU A 138 2.71 5.28 12.31
N ALA A 139 3.06 6.33 11.57
CA ALA A 139 2.21 7.48 11.30
C ALA A 139 1.17 7.24 10.17
N ALA A 140 1.51 6.45 9.15
CA ALA A 140 0.69 6.16 7.99
C ALA A 140 -0.26 4.97 8.24
N ASP A 141 -1.33 4.85 7.43
CA ASP A 141 -2.23 3.70 7.46
C ASP A 141 -1.77 2.57 6.55
N GLY A 142 -0.92 2.85 5.57
CA GLY A 142 -0.28 1.90 4.69
C GLY A 142 0.92 2.51 3.96
N ILE A 143 1.66 1.67 3.27
CA ILE A 143 2.87 2.07 2.53
C ILE A 143 2.74 1.67 1.07
N MET A 144 3.23 2.52 0.17
CA MET A 144 3.45 2.18 -1.23
C MET A 144 4.93 2.27 -1.55
N ILE A 145 5.49 1.20 -2.10
CA ILE A 145 6.85 1.16 -2.61
C ILE A 145 6.79 1.56 -4.09
N ALA A 146 7.08 2.81 -4.37
CA ALA A 146 7.04 3.38 -5.72
C ALA A 146 8.41 3.22 -6.38
N ARG A 147 8.65 2.05 -6.97
CA ARG A 147 9.98 1.61 -7.42
C ARG A 147 10.54 2.42 -8.58
N GLY A 148 9.67 3.01 -9.41
CA GLY A 148 10.09 3.90 -10.50
C GLY A 148 10.87 5.09 -9.96
N ASP A 149 10.22 5.93 -9.16
CA ASP A 149 10.83 7.12 -8.56
C ASP A 149 11.98 6.74 -7.61
N MET A 150 11.79 5.66 -6.82
CA MET A 150 12.85 5.15 -5.93
C MET A 150 14.12 4.77 -6.71
N GLY A 151 13.99 4.12 -7.87
CA GLY A 151 15.13 3.70 -8.70
C GLY A 151 15.84 4.85 -9.42
N VAL A 152 15.24 6.05 -9.44
CA VAL A 152 15.89 7.28 -9.89
C VAL A 152 16.73 7.89 -8.75
N GLU A 153 16.22 7.84 -7.53
CA GLU A 153 16.86 8.41 -6.33
C GLU A 153 17.92 7.49 -5.68
N ILE A 154 17.75 6.17 -5.84
CA ILE A 154 18.58 5.14 -5.20
C ILE A 154 19.12 4.21 -6.30
N PRO A 155 20.39 3.79 -6.23
CA PRO A 155 20.93 2.86 -7.20
C PRO A 155 20.04 1.62 -7.36
N PRO A 156 19.66 1.24 -8.58
CA PRO A 156 18.63 0.25 -8.85
C PRO A 156 18.91 -1.14 -8.26
N GLU A 157 20.19 -1.50 -8.07
CA GLU A 157 20.59 -2.76 -7.44
C GLU A 157 20.19 -2.87 -5.95
N TYR A 158 19.94 -1.75 -5.27
CA TYR A 158 19.48 -1.74 -3.87
C TYR A 158 17.96 -1.87 -3.73
N VAL A 159 17.20 -1.47 -4.76
CA VAL A 159 15.72 -1.42 -4.72
C VAL A 159 15.10 -2.77 -4.32
N PRO A 160 15.51 -3.94 -4.85
CA PRO A 160 14.93 -5.22 -4.47
C PRO A 160 15.09 -5.56 -2.98
N VAL A 161 16.26 -5.22 -2.40
CA VAL A 161 16.54 -5.46 -0.97
C VAL A 161 15.72 -4.51 -0.10
N ILE A 162 15.63 -3.25 -0.48
CA ILE A 162 14.80 -2.24 0.20
C ILE A 162 13.33 -2.65 0.16
N GLN A 163 12.81 -3.04 -1.01
CA GLN A 163 11.45 -3.54 -1.18
C GLN A 163 11.14 -4.68 -0.19
N GLN A 164 11.98 -5.70 -0.15
CA GLN A 164 11.78 -6.84 0.73
C GLN A 164 11.75 -6.42 2.21
N LYS A 165 12.67 -5.55 2.64
CA LYS A 165 12.73 -5.04 4.01
C LYS A 165 11.48 -4.23 4.38
N ILE A 166 11.03 -3.34 3.48
CA ILE A 166 9.83 -2.53 3.70
C ILE A 166 8.59 -3.43 3.78
N ILE A 167 8.41 -4.36 2.83
CA ILE A 167 7.29 -5.31 2.85
C ILE A 167 7.24 -6.02 4.20
N GLN A 168 8.38 -6.54 4.68
CA GLN A 168 8.43 -7.28 5.94
C GLN A 168 8.08 -6.42 7.16
N LYS A 169 8.59 -5.18 7.24
CA LYS A 169 8.28 -4.24 8.32
C LYS A 169 6.80 -3.86 8.34
N VAL A 170 6.22 -3.51 7.18
CA VAL A 170 4.80 -3.12 7.06
C VAL A 170 3.88 -4.30 7.36
N TYR A 171 4.23 -5.48 6.87
CA TYR A 171 3.56 -6.73 7.18
C TYR A 171 3.54 -7.01 8.70
N THR A 172 4.70 -6.88 9.37
CA THR A 172 4.79 -7.05 10.84
C THR A 172 3.94 -6.03 11.59
N ALA A 173 3.84 -4.80 11.08
CA ALA A 173 2.97 -3.77 11.64
C ALA A 173 1.47 -4.02 11.40
N GLY A 174 1.11 -5.01 10.57
CA GLY A 174 -0.28 -5.33 10.23
C GLY A 174 -0.96 -4.29 9.33
N LYS A 175 -0.17 -3.53 8.57
CA LYS A 175 -0.66 -2.50 7.65
C LYS A 175 -0.57 -2.98 6.20
N PRO A 176 -1.37 -2.42 5.27
CA PRO A 176 -1.26 -2.76 3.85
C PRO A 176 0.03 -2.19 3.24
N VAL A 177 0.64 -2.97 2.36
CA VAL A 177 1.77 -2.56 1.53
C VAL A 177 1.44 -2.79 0.06
N ILE A 178 1.69 -1.78 -0.76
CA ILE A 178 1.46 -1.80 -2.21
C ILE A 178 2.83 -1.79 -2.89
N THR A 179 3.10 -2.79 -3.74
CA THR A 179 4.26 -2.76 -4.63
C THR A 179 3.83 -2.18 -5.97
N ALA A 180 4.44 -1.05 -6.34
CA ALA A 180 3.99 -0.22 -7.45
C ALA A 180 5.09 0.03 -8.47
N THR A 181 4.65 0.39 -9.67
CA THR A 181 5.42 0.82 -10.85
C THR A 181 6.26 -0.27 -11.51
N GLN A 182 6.32 -0.24 -12.83
CA GLN A 182 7.13 -1.15 -13.67
C GLN A 182 6.86 -2.64 -13.41
N MET A 183 5.59 -2.99 -13.09
CA MET A 183 5.22 -4.38 -12.80
C MET A 183 5.08 -5.21 -14.08
N LEU A 184 4.34 -4.71 -15.06
CA LEU A 184 4.12 -5.31 -16.38
C LEU A 184 4.29 -4.26 -17.48
N ASP A 185 5.29 -3.40 -17.36
CA ASP A 185 5.49 -2.19 -18.16
C ASP A 185 5.48 -2.44 -19.67
N SER A 186 6.07 -3.55 -20.13
CA SER A 186 6.04 -3.93 -21.54
C SER A 186 4.61 -4.12 -22.07
N MET A 187 3.62 -4.39 -21.20
CA MET A 187 2.23 -4.54 -21.59
C MET A 187 1.52 -3.22 -21.89
N ILE A 188 2.18 -2.08 -21.71
CA ILE A 188 1.73 -0.79 -22.28
C ILE A 188 1.57 -0.93 -23.80
N SER A 189 2.52 -1.59 -24.45
CA SER A 189 2.58 -1.71 -25.92
C SER A 189 2.47 -3.14 -26.44
N HIS A 190 2.65 -4.17 -25.61
CA HIS A 190 2.65 -5.58 -26.00
C HIS A 190 1.55 -6.38 -25.29
N PRO A 191 0.95 -7.41 -25.92
CA PRO A 191 -0.15 -8.18 -25.33
C PRO A 191 0.29 -9.20 -24.27
N ARG A 192 1.60 -9.36 -24.05
CA ARG A 192 2.18 -10.27 -23.06
C ARG A 192 3.39 -9.63 -22.39
N PRO A 193 3.59 -9.90 -21.09
CA PRO A 193 4.76 -9.41 -20.37
C PRO A 193 6.01 -10.18 -20.75
N THR A 194 7.15 -9.63 -20.40
CA THR A 194 8.42 -10.36 -20.37
C THR A 194 8.43 -11.39 -19.23
N ARG A 195 9.37 -12.35 -19.28
CA ARG A 195 9.56 -13.31 -18.19
C ARG A 195 10.06 -12.62 -16.91
N ALA A 196 10.88 -11.58 -17.06
CA ALA A 196 11.40 -10.80 -15.92
C ALA A 196 10.25 -10.11 -15.17
N GLU A 197 9.33 -9.47 -15.88
CA GLU A 197 8.14 -8.81 -15.28
C GLU A 197 7.22 -9.81 -14.59
N ALA A 198 6.93 -10.96 -15.22
CA ALA A 198 6.14 -12.00 -14.57
C ALA A 198 6.81 -12.53 -13.29
N THR A 199 8.15 -12.65 -13.29
CA THR A 199 8.92 -13.02 -12.10
C THR A 199 8.89 -11.94 -11.04
N ASP A 200 8.92 -10.68 -11.42
CA ASP A 200 8.87 -9.55 -10.49
C ASP A 200 7.53 -9.47 -9.75
N VAL A 201 6.40 -9.57 -10.48
CA VAL A 201 5.07 -9.68 -9.85
C VAL A 201 5.01 -10.87 -8.90
N ALA A 202 5.48 -12.05 -9.34
CA ALA A 202 5.51 -13.25 -8.52
C ALA A 202 6.32 -13.05 -7.23
N ASN A 203 7.51 -12.44 -7.34
CA ASN A 203 8.37 -12.16 -6.19
C ASN A 203 7.72 -11.20 -5.19
N ALA A 204 7.06 -10.13 -5.66
CA ALA A 204 6.36 -9.21 -4.78
C ALA A 204 5.29 -9.94 -3.93
N ILE A 205 4.55 -10.88 -4.53
CA ILE A 205 3.55 -11.69 -3.86
C ILE A 205 4.21 -12.64 -2.84
N PHE A 206 5.27 -13.36 -3.21
CA PHE A 206 6.02 -14.22 -2.29
C PHE A 206 6.65 -13.46 -1.12
N GLN A 207 7.08 -12.21 -1.34
CA GLN A 207 7.59 -11.35 -0.28
C GLN A 207 6.49 -10.90 0.71
N GLY A 208 5.22 -11.05 0.33
CA GLY A 208 4.08 -10.76 1.19
C GLY A 208 3.44 -9.38 0.96
N THR A 209 3.60 -8.77 -0.22
CA THR A 209 2.87 -7.54 -0.56
C THR A 209 1.36 -7.73 -0.40
N SER A 210 0.64 -6.70 0.05
CA SER A 210 -0.82 -6.77 0.19
C SER A 210 -1.54 -6.55 -1.13
N ALA A 211 -0.95 -5.71 -1.99
CA ALA A 211 -1.45 -5.41 -3.32
C ALA A 211 -0.29 -5.12 -4.28
N THR A 212 -0.53 -5.33 -5.56
CA THR A 212 0.32 -4.92 -6.68
C THR A 212 -0.43 -3.86 -7.50
N MET A 213 0.29 -2.87 -8.04
CA MET A 213 -0.32 -1.76 -8.76
C MET A 213 0.14 -1.74 -10.22
N LEU A 214 -0.80 -1.62 -11.14
CA LEU A 214 -0.56 -1.24 -12.53
C LEU A 214 -0.66 0.27 -12.68
N SER A 215 0.19 0.87 -13.49
CA SER A 215 0.25 2.31 -13.77
C SER A 215 -0.08 2.58 -15.24
N GLY A 216 0.92 2.84 -16.06
CA GLY A 216 0.78 3.09 -17.50
C GLY A 216 0.09 1.95 -18.25
N GLU A 217 0.24 0.72 -17.78
CA GLU A 217 -0.34 -0.49 -18.37
C GLU A 217 -1.87 -0.40 -18.50
N THR A 218 -2.52 0.22 -17.48
CA THR A 218 -3.99 0.40 -17.47
C THR A 218 -4.43 1.83 -17.75
N ALA A 219 -3.60 2.84 -17.45
CA ALA A 219 -3.95 4.25 -17.62
C ALA A 219 -3.87 4.73 -19.08
N ALA A 220 -2.88 4.25 -19.83
CA ALA A 220 -2.61 4.68 -21.21
C ALA A 220 -2.18 3.54 -22.14
N GLY A 221 -2.10 2.32 -21.64
CA GLY A 221 -1.66 1.15 -22.39
C GLY A 221 -2.66 0.69 -23.46
N LYS A 222 -2.16 -0.05 -24.44
CA LYS A 222 -2.98 -0.64 -25.51
C LYS A 222 -3.73 -1.91 -25.05
N TYR A 223 -3.30 -2.52 -23.93
CA TYR A 223 -3.80 -3.81 -23.44
C TYR A 223 -4.21 -3.78 -21.96
N PRO A 224 -5.06 -2.82 -21.52
CA PRO A 224 -5.33 -2.61 -20.09
C PRO A 224 -6.00 -3.81 -19.42
N VAL A 225 -6.99 -4.43 -20.09
CA VAL A 225 -7.71 -5.59 -19.56
C VAL A 225 -6.79 -6.80 -19.48
N GLN A 226 -5.97 -7.02 -20.51
CA GLN A 226 -5.03 -8.15 -20.56
C GLN A 226 -3.93 -8.01 -19.49
N ALA A 227 -3.46 -6.79 -19.23
CA ALA A 227 -2.49 -6.51 -18.17
C ALA A 227 -3.06 -6.87 -16.79
N LEU A 228 -4.27 -6.41 -16.48
CA LEU A 228 -4.95 -6.75 -15.23
C LEU A 228 -5.17 -8.26 -15.10
N GLN A 229 -5.68 -8.91 -16.15
CA GLN A 229 -5.88 -10.36 -16.17
C GLN A 229 -4.56 -11.14 -15.99
N MET A 230 -3.46 -10.65 -16.56
CA MET A 230 -2.15 -11.28 -16.39
C MET A 230 -1.68 -11.16 -14.94
N MET A 231 -1.77 -9.98 -14.35
CA MET A 231 -1.43 -9.76 -12.95
C MET A 231 -2.24 -10.66 -12.01
N SER A 232 -3.56 -10.74 -12.21
CA SER A 232 -4.45 -11.62 -11.44
C SER A 232 -4.04 -13.08 -11.54
N ARG A 233 -3.80 -13.59 -12.76
CA ARG A 233 -3.36 -14.99 -12.96
C ARG A 233 -2.02 -15.29 -12.29
N ILE A 234 -1.07 -14.35 -12.33
CA ILE A 234 0.21 -14.54 -11.63
C ILE A 234 -0.05 -14.59 -10.12
N ALA A 235 -0.85 -13.67 -9.58
CA ALA A 235 -1.17 -13.63 -8.16
C ALA A 235 -1.85 -14.93 -7.69
N GLU A 236 -2.91 -15.35 -8.36
CA GLU A 236 -3.62 -16.58 -8.04
C GLU A 236 -2.72 -17.82 -8.07
N HIS A 237 -1.86 -17.91 -9.10
CA HIS A 237 -0.93 -19.04 -9.22
C HIS A 237 0.12 -19.03 -8.10
N MET A 238 0.63 -17.86 -7.73
CA MET A 238 1.61 -17.74 -6.67
C MET A 238 1.02 -18.07 -5.30
N GLU A 239 -0.18 -17.56 -5.00
CA GLU A 239 -0.89 -17.83 -3.74
C GLU A 239 -1.13 -19.34 -3.51
N GLN A 240 -1.43 -20.09 -4.57
CA GLN A 240 -1.56 -21.55 -4.49
C GLN A 240 -0.25 -22.28 -4.12
N ASN A 241 0.90 -21.65 -4.31
CA ASN A 241 2.23 -22.22 -4.06
C ASN A 241 2.91 -21.65 -2.80
N ILE A 242 2.23 -20.80 -2.04
CA ILE A 242 2.72 -20.28 -0.76
C ILE A 242 2.52 -21.32 0.35
N ASP A 243 3.56 -21.60 1.11
CA ASP A 243 3.45 -22.40 2.34
C ASP A 243 3.00 -21.50 3.52
N TYR A 244 1.68 -21.33 3.63
CA TYR A 244 1.06 -20.51 4.68
C TYR A 244 1.35 -21.04 6.09
N ASN A 245 1.51 -22.35 6.27
CA ASN A 245 1.84 -22.93 7.57
C ASN A 245 3.23 -22.49 8.04
N THR A 246 4.21 -22.47 7.15
CA THR A 246 5.55 -21.97 7.47
C THR A 246 5.55 -20.47 7.73
N ILE A 247 4.76 -19.69 6.99
CA ILE A 247 4.62 -18.25 7.22
C ILE A 247 3.98 -18.01 8.58
N PHE A 248 2.86 -18.67 8.89
CA PHE A 248 2.15 -18.54 10.16
C PHE A 248 3.07 -18.81 11.36
N LYS A 249 3.83 -19.91 11.33
CA LYS A 249 4.80 -20.24 12.39
C LYS A 249 5.90 -19.21 12.58
N LYS A 250 6.30 -18.49 11.54
CA LYS A 250 7.31 -17.42 11.62
C LYS A 250 6.75 -16.14 12.24
N THR A 251 5.45 -15.87 12.06
CA THR A 251 4.77 -14.68 12.61
C THR A 251 4.31 -14.83 14.05
N ASP A 252 4.50 -16.01 14.65
CA ASP A 252 4.05 -16.36 16.01
C ASP A 252 4.81 -15.62 17.14
N ARG A 253 5.87 -14.89 16.84
CA ARG A 253 6.61 -14.10 17.84
C ARG A 253 5.92 -12.76 18.08
N ASN A 254 5.00 -12.76 19.03
CA ASN A 254 4.26 -11.57 19.45
C ASN A 254 5.11 -10.74 20.40
N GLU A 255 5.77 -9.70 19.89
CA GLU A 255 6.60 -8.80 20.70
C GLU A 255 5.75 -7.90 21.62
N ASN A 256 4.48 -7.66 21.26
CA ASN A 256 3.53 -6.88 22.05
C ASN A 256 2.22 -7.66 22.27
N PRO A 257 2.08 -8.37 23.39
CA PRO A 257 0.86 -9.13 23.70
C PRO A 257 -0.30 -8.18 24.01
N ASP A 258 -1.31 -8.17 23.13
CA ASP A 258 -2.60 -7.58 23.37
C ASP A 258 -3.72 -8.58 23.06
N ILE A 259 -4.93 -8.33 23.61
CA ILE A 259 -6.06 -9.26 23.49
C ILE A 259 -6.44 -9.46 22.02
N THR A 260 -6.51 -8.39 21.24
CA THR A 260 -6.94 -8.43 19.83
C THR A 260 -6.01 -9.28 18.99
N ASN A 261 -4.70 -9.12 19.16
CA ASN A 261 -3.68 -9.88 18.44
C ASN A 261 -3.68 -11.35 18.86
N ALA A 262 -3.80 -11.63 20.16
CA ALA A 262 -3.89 -13.01 20.66
C ALA A 262 -5.12 -13.75 20.13
N ILE A 263 -6.28 -13.08 20.08
CA ILE A 263 -7.52 -13.64 19.53
C ILE A 263 -7.42 -13.82 18.01
N ALA A 264 -6.84 -12.85 17.29
CA ALA A 264 -6.65 -12.95 15.84
C ALA A 264 -5.71 -14.14 15.50
N HIS A 265 -4.61 -14.30 16.23
CA HIS A 265 -3.71 -15.44 16.09
C HIS A 265 -4.43 -16.77 16.38
N ALA A 266 -5.15 -16.88 17.51
CA ALA A 266 -5.92 -18.06 17.86
C ALA A 266 -7.00 -18.40 16.82
N THR A 267 -7.66 -17.38 16.26
CA THR A 267 -8.65 -17.53 15.17
C THR A 267 -8.01 -18.15 13.92
N CYS A 268 -6.86 -17.62 13.51
CA CYS A 268 -6.13 -18.12 12.34
C CYS A 268 -5.60 -19.52 12.57
N LEU A 269 -5.05 -19.81 13.76
CA LEU A 269 -4.61 -21.17 14.14
C LEU A 269 -5.78 -22.16 14.10
N THR A 270 -6.91 -21.80 14.71
CA THR A 270 -8.12 -22.64 14.69
C THR A 270 -8.58 -22.92 13.26
N ALA A 271 -8.55 -21.91 12.38
CA ALA A 271 -8.91 -22.08 10.98
C ALA A 271 -7.95 -23.04 10.23
N ILE A 272 -6.65 -22.94 10.50
CA ILE A 272 -5.62 -23.85 9.94
C ILE A 272 -5.84 -25.30 10.43
N ASP A 273 -5.99 -25.49 11.75
CA ASP A 273 -6.12 -26.81 12.35
C ASP A 273 -7.39 -27.54 11.88
N LEU A 274 -8.50 -26.80 11.73
CA LEU A 274 -9.77 -27.33 11.28
C LEU A 274 -9.89 -27.39 9.74
N LYS A 275 -8.90 -26.88 9.01
CA LYS A 275 -8.98 -26.66 7.54
C LYS A 275 -10.26 -25.93 7.15
N ALA A 276 -10.57 -24.88 7.91
CA ALA A 276 -11.80 -24.12 7.71
C ALA A 276 -11.84 -23.50 6.29
N SER A 277 -13.04 -23.47 5.69
CA SER A 277 -13.25 -22.89 4.35
C SER A 277 -13.06 -21.38 4.36
N ALA A 278 -13.39 -20.70 5.48
CA ALA A 278 -13.22 -19.27 5.63
C ALA A 278 -13.16 -18.86 7.12
N ILE A 279 -12.56 -17.70 7.36
CA ILE A 279 -12.75 -16.93 8.59
C ILE A 279 -13.79 -15.84 8.30
N LEU A 280 -14.83 -15.70 9.13
CA LEU A 280 -15.79 -14.61 9.04
C LEU A 280 -15.49 -13.58 10.15
N ALA A 281 -14.88 -12.46 9.77
CA ALA A 281 -14.48 -11.38 10.67
C ALA A 281 -15.52 -10.27 10.66
N VAL A 282 -16.21 -10.05 11.78
CA VAL A 282 -17.11 -8.90 11.91
C VAL A 282 -16.36 -7.71 12.48
N THR A 283 -16.44 -6.58 11.78
CA THR A 283 -15.66 -5.41 12.11
C THR A 283 -16.38 -4.10 11.78
N LYS A 284 -16.29 -3.11 12.67
CA LYS A 284 -16.83 -1.76 12.44
C LYS A 284 -15.80 -0.83 11.76
N SER A 285 -14.53 -0.99 12.12
CA SER A 285 -13.42 -0.14 11.63
C SER A 285 -12.45 -0.85 10.67
N GLY A 286 -12.67 -2.15 10.37
CA GLY A 286 -11.73 -2.94 9.60
C GLY A 286 -10.64 -3.65 10.45
N SER A 287 -10.43 -3.22 11.70
CA SER A 287 -9.32 -3.68 12.54
C SER A 287 -9.25 -5.20 12.70
N THR A 288 -10.37 -5.88 12.98
CA THR A 288 -10.42 -7.34 13.11
C THR A 288 -9.94 -8.05 11.84
N ALA A 289 -10.39 -7.60 10.67
CA ALA A 289 -9.99 -8.18 9.39
C ALA A 289 -8.51 -7.92 9.07
N HIS A 290 -8.00 -6.72 9.35
CA HIS A 290 -6.58 -6.38 9.19
C HIS A 290 -5.69 -7.28 10.05
N MET A 291 -6.07 -7.50 11.33
CA MET A 291 -5.30 -8.35 12.23
C MET A 291 -5.26 -9.81 11.76
N MET A 292 -6.37 -10.33 11.21
CA MET A 292 -6.37 -11.68 10.64
C MET A 292 -5.59 -11.75 9.32
N SER A 293 -5.71 -10.75 8.47
CA SER A 293 -4.91 -10.62 7.24
C SER A 293 -3.41 -10.64 7.52
N LYS A 294 -2.98 -10.00 8.62
CA LYS A 294 -1.59 -10.05 9.09
C LYS A 294 -1.08 -11.47 9.31
N HIS A 295 -1.89 -12.38 9.80
CA HIS A 295 -1.46 -13.76 10.11
C HIS A 295 -1.47 -14.69 8.89
N ARG A 296 -1.98 -14.26 7.74
CA ARG A 296 -1.98 -15.05 6.49
C ARG A 296 -2.49 -16.50 6.71
N PRO A 297 -3.75 -16.70 7.10
CA PRO A 297 -4.25 -18.03 7.51
C PRO A 297 -4.37 -19.05 6.37
N GLY A 298 -4.10 -18.67 5.12
CA GLY A 298 -4.22 -19.56 3.96
C GLY A 298 -5.65 -19.82 3.49
N CYS A 299 -6.66 -19.46 4.28
CA CYS A 299 -8.07 -19.45 3.88
C CYS A 299 -8.56 -18.02 3.70
N LEU A 300 -9.70 -17.87 3.02
CA LEU A 300 -10.32 -16.58 2.78
C LEU A 300 -10.82 -15.95 4.08
N ILE A 301 -10.66 -14.63 4.19
CA ILE A 301 -11.19 -13.82 5.30
C ILE A 301 -12.39 -13.04 4.77
N GLY A 302 -13.62 -13.49 5.08
CA GLY A 302 -14.84 -12.75 4.82
C GLY A 302 -15.03 -11.66 5.86
N ALA A 303 -14.77 -10.40 5.50
CA ALA A 303 -14.90 -9.28 6.42
C ALA A 303 -16.29 -8.64 6.34
N CYS A 304 -17.07 -8.79 7.40
CA CYS A 304 -18.42 -8.26 7.49
C CYS A 304 -18.43 -6.91 8.19
N THR A 305 -18.94 -5.88 7.53
CA THR A 305 -19.04 -4.51 8.08
C THR A 305 -20.38 -3.86 7.72
N SER A 306 -20.83 -2.90 8.52
CA SER A 306 -21.99 -2.05 8.22
C SER A 306 -21.59 -0.72 7.54
N SER A 307 -20.30 -0.45 7.39
CA SER A 307 -19.77 0.76 6.78
C SER A 307 -19.34 0.53 5.36
N GLU A 308 -19.94 1.25 4.40
CA GLU A 308 -19.53 1.21 3.00
C GLU A 308 -18.08 1.68 2.77
N ARG A 309 -17.63 2.67 3.56
CA ARG A 309 -16.23 3.13 3.51
C ARG A 309 -15.27 2.04 3.93
N VAL A 310 -15.50 1.41 5.07
CA VAL A 310 -14.67 0.30 5.56
C VAL A 310 -14.67 -0.88 4.58
N LEU A 311 -15.83 -1.17 3.97
CA LEU A 311 -15.93 -2.18 2.91
C LEU A 311 -14.97 -1.87 1.76
N ARG A 312 -14.92 -0.61 1.28
CA ARG A 312 -14.01 -0.21 0.19
C ARG A 312 -12.55 -0.25 0.65
N GLN A 313 -12.25 0.25 1.85
CA GLN A 313 -10.88 0.29 2.40
C GLN A 313 -10.28 -1.11 2.60
N LEU A 314 -11.08 -2.08 3.00
CA LEU A 314 -10.62 -3.46 3.23
C LEU A 314 -10.15 -4.19 1.97
N ASN A 315 -10.49 -3.68 0.76
CA ASN A 315 -9.99 -4.27 -0.48
C ASN A 315 -8.45 -4.18 -0.65
N LEU A 316 -7.76 -3.33 0.10
CA LEU A 316 -6.29 -3.30 0.13
C LEU A 316 -5.68 -4.34 1.08
N SER A 317 -6.50 -5.07 1.82
CA SER A 317 -6.03 -6.09 2.78
C SER A 317 -5.91 -7.44 2.11
N TRP A 318 -4.76 -8.09 2.25
CA TRP A 318 -4.51 -9.40 1.66
C TRP A 318 -5.50 -10.45 2.15
N GLY A 319 -6.05 -11.24 1.22
CA GLY A 319 -6.94 -12.37 1.52
C GLY A 319 -8.29 -11.97 2.13
N VAL A 320 -8.62 -10.69 2.16
CA VAL A 320 -9.88 -10.17 2.69
C VAL A 320 -10.88 -9.97 1.56
N TYR A 321 -12.07 -10.54 1.73
CA TYR A 321 -13.24 -10.29 0.92
C TYR A 321 -14.27 -9.50 1.75
N PRO A 322 -14.43 -8.20 1.53
CA PRO A 322 -15.33 -7.39 2.33
C PRO A 322 -16.79 -7.57 1.90
N MET A 323 -17.69 -7.63 2.88
CA MET A 323 -19.14 -7.81 2.69
C MET A 323 -19.92 -6.81 3.53
N LEU A 324 -20.93 -6.19 2.95
CA LEU A 324 -21.83 -5.31 3.65
C LEU A 324 -22.91 -6.12 4.35
N ILE A 325 -23.06 -5.92 5.66
CA ILE A 325 -24.11 -6.50 6.47
C ILE A 325 -24.86 -5.42 7.26
N LYS A 326 -26.09 -5.71 7.71
CA LYS A 326 -26.80 -4.81 8.61
C LYS A 326 -26.20 -4.84 10.00
N GLU A 327 -26.26 -3.72 10.70
CA GLU A 327 -25.89 -3.64 12.11
C GLU A 327 -26.88 -4.45 12.95
N GLU A 328 -26.36 -5.25 13.87
CA GLU A 328 -27.14 -6.13 14.74
C GLU A 328 -26.63 -5.99 16.18
N TYR A 329 -27.55 -6.25 17.14
CA TYR A 329 -27.25 -6.11 18.56
C TYR A 329 -27.06 -7.46 19.28
N SER A 330 -27.32 -8.58 18.60
CA SER A 330 -27.07 -9.93 19.09
C SER A 330 -25.90 -10.56 18.34
N SER A 331 -24.95 -11.14 19.07
CA SER A 331 -23.80 -11.85 18.51
C SER A 331 -24.21 -13.09 17.71
N GLU A 332 -25.31 -13.76 18.14
CA GLU A 332 -25.87 -14.91 17.44
C GLU A 332 -26.44 -14.52 16.08
N ILE A 333 -27.26 -13.45 16.06
CA ILE A 333 -27.86 -12.97 14.81
C ILE A 333 -26.75 -12.44 13.89
N LEU A 334 -25.76 -11.75 14.43
CA LEU A 334 -24.62 -11.23 13.68
C LEU A 334 -23.82 -12.35 13.00
N CYS A 335 -23.60 -13.47 13.72
CA CYS A 335 -22.97 -14.65 13.16
C CYS A 335 -23.78 -15.25 12.00
N LEU A 336 -25.09 -15.39 12.18
CA LEU A 336 -25.99 -15.88 11.11
C LEU A 336 -25.96 -14.94 9.89
N ARG A 337 -26.04 -13.63 10.09
CA ARG A 337 -25.95 -12.67 8.98
C ARG A 337 -24.61 -12.71 8.25
N ALA A 338 -23.51 -12.93 8.97
CA ALA A 338 -22.19 -13.12 8.35
C ALA A 338 -22.14 -14.39 7.50
N ILE A 339 -22.73 -15.49 7.97
CA ILE A 339 -22.84 -16.74 7.20
C ILE A 339 -23.73 -16.55 5.96
N GLU A 340 -24.92 -15.96 6.11
CA GLU A 340 -25.84 -15.67 4.98
C GLU A 340 -25.14 -14.79 3.91
N ALA A 341 -24.39 -13.76 4.33
CA ALA A 341 -23.63 -12.92 3.42
C ALA A 341 -22.54 -13.73 2.68
N ALA A 342 -21.79 -14.56 3.41
CA ALA A 342 -20.76 -15.40 2.84
C ALA A 342 -21.32 -16.43 1.84
N GLN A 343 -22.48 -17.04 2.12
CA GLN A 343 -23.19 -17.93 1.20
C GLN A 343 -23.65 -17.17 -0.05
N LYS A 344 -24.25 -15.98 0.12
CA LYS A 344 -24.70 -15.13 -0.99
C LYS A 344 -23.55 -14.77 -1.93
N HIS A 345 -22.38 -14.50 -1.40
CA HIS A 345 -21.15 -14.21 -2.17
C HIS A 345 -20.42 -15.49 -2.62
N LYS A 346 -20.97 -16.68 -2.34
CA LYS A 346 -20.39 -18.00 -2.71
C LYS A 346 -19.00 -18.25 -2.12
N LEU A 347 -18.71 -17.66 -0.97
CA LEU A 347 -17.46 -17.87 -0.25
C LEU A 347 -17.50 -19.17 0.57
N VAL A 348 -18.69 -19.55 1.01
CA VAL A 348 -18.94 -20.80 1.77
C VAL A 348 -20.23 -21.47 1.28
N LYS A 349 -20.34 -22.77 1.51
CA LYS A 349 -21.52 -23.61 1.19
C LYS A 349 -21.94 -24.43 2.39
N VAL A 350 -23.14 -25.00 2.34
CA VAL A 350 -23.66 -25.93 3.36
C VAL A 350 -22.67 -27.06 3.60
N GLY A 351 -22.40 -27.36 4.85
CA GLY A 351 -21.43 -28.34 5.31
C GLY A 351 -20.00 -27.80 5.51
N ASP A 352 -19.69 -26.60 5.10
CA ASP A 352 -18.40 -25.98 5.32
C ASP A 352 -18.18 -25.63 6.81
N THR A 353 -16.97 -25.82 7.31
CA THR A 353 -16.55 -25.31 8.62
C THR A 353 -16.02 -23.90 8.47
N ILE A 354 -16.50 -22.96 9.29
CA ILE A 354 -16.02 -21.58 9.36
C ILE A 354 -15.60 -21.22 10.79
N VAL A 355 -14.67 -20.26 10.88
CA VAL A 355 -14.31 -19.63 12.16
C VAL A 355 -14.82 -18.20 12.15
N PHE A 356 -15.77 -17.92 13.05
CA PHE A 356 -16.31 -16.57 13.25
C PHE A 356 -15.48 -15.84 14.30
N ALA A 357 -15.19 -14.55 14.08
CA ALA A 357 -14.53 -13.70 15.05
C ALA A 357 -15.08 -12.28 15.04
N GLY A 358 -15.10 -11.69 16.23
CA GLY A 358 -15.63 -10.34 16.43
C GLY A 358 -15.35 -9.78 17.81
N GLY A 359 -15.92 -8.62 18.11
CA GLY A 359 -15.82 -7.95 19.40
C GLY A 359 -17.13 -7.97 20.16
N VAL A 360 -17.08 -8.31 21.45
CA VAL A 360 -18.23 -8.23 22.39
C VAL A 360 -17.82 -7.34 23.57
N PRO A 361 -18.65 -6.36 24.01
CA PRO A 361 -19.96 -5.97 23.47
C PRO A 361 -19.87 -5.40 22.05
N LEU A 362 -20.93 -5.63 21.27
CA LEU A 362 -21.01 -5.16 19.89
C LEU A 362 -20.95 -3.63 19.80
N GLY A 363 -20.47 -3.11 18.67
CA GLY A 363 -20.44 -1.66 18.39
C GLY A 363 -19.22 -0.91 18.94
N ILE A 364 -18.31 -1.55 19.69
CA ILE A 364 -17.06 -0.94 20.18
C ILE A 364 -15.91 -1.28 19.21
N PRO A 365 -15.37 -0.29 18.49
CA PRO A 365 -14.25 -0.53 17.57
C PRO A 365 -12.97 -1.00 18.29
N GLY A 366 -12.14 -1.79 17.61
CA GLY A 366 -10.81 -2.19 18.09
C GLY A 366 -10.79 -3.25 19.19
N ARG A 367 -11.92 -3.91 19.47
CA ARG A 367 -11.99 -5.03 20.44
C ARG A 367 -12.37 -6.31 19.72
N THR A 368 -11.38 -7.17 19.46
CA THR A 368 -11.63 -8.53 18.99
C THR A 368 -11.36 -9.47 20.17
N ASN A 369 -12.40 -10.11 20.73
CA ASN A 369 -12.31 -10.92 21.95
C ASN A 369 -13.21 -12.17 21.91
N LEU A 370 -13.82 -12.46 20.75
CA LEU A 370 -14.72 -13.60 20.55
C LEU A 370 -14.23 -14.45 19.37
N ILE A 371 -14.16 -15.76 19.59
CA ILE A 371 -14.00 -16.78 18.55
C ILE A 371 -15.14 -17.78 18.67
N ARG A 372 -15.70 -18.18 17.53
CA ARG A 372 -16.72 -19.23 17.46
C ARG A 372 -16.48 -20.09 16.21
N VAL A 373 -16.53 -21.39 16.37
CA VAL A 373 -16.52 -22.35 15.24
C VAL A 373 -17.94 -22.72 14.91
N CYS A 374 -18.29 -22.71 13.63
CA CYS A 374 -19.62 -23.08 13.14
C CYS A 374 -19.49 -23.97 11.90
N THR A 375 -20.47 -24.87 11.72
CA THR A 375 -20.73 -25.51 10.43
C THR A 375 -21.84 -24.74 9.75
N VAL A 376 -21.71 -24.50 8.46
CA VAL A 376 -22.69 -23.80 7.64
C VAL A 376 -23.87 -24.72 7.38
N GLU A 377 -25.05 -24.31 7.79
CA GLU A 377 -26.33 -25.05 7.61
C GLU A 377 -27.06 -24.62 6.34
#